data_7d9696e0ae27bb856c0e3f7819bd2189
#
_entry.id   7d9696e0ae27bb856c0e3f7819bd2189
#
_cell.length_a   1.000
_cell.length_b   1.000
_cell.length_c   1.000
_cell.angle_alpha   90.00
_cell.angle_beta   90.00
_cell.angle_gamma   90.00
#
_symmetry.space_group_name_H-M   'P 1'
#
loop_
_entity.id
_entity.type
_entity.pdbx_description
1 polymer ?
#
loop_
_entity_poly.entity_id
_entity_poly.type
_entity_poly.pdbx_seq_one_letter_code
_entity_poly.pdbx_strand_id
1 'polypeptide(L)'
;MVFSDIDIQSRMSVARPDELQFEYTRLMMGVLLLQPQPKRILMVGLGGGSLAKFCYKHLPDAHITVVEINPHVIALRQSFCIPDDDVRFQVVQMDAADFMARTEQTFDVVFVDGFDQHGLPEQLCSPQFYSDCRRVLKTGGVTVANLHRFSAYRDVYVDRIEAVFDGALWVVNAPGTTNCVVFAVHDFSKEIKLTFSKHKPSHMSDEAWAQISSSVARVFLATQKVTEA
;
A
#
# COMPACT_ATOMS: atom_id res chain seq x y z
N MET A 1 18.40 3.20 -1.40
CA MET A 1 18.75 1.87 -1.94
C MET A 1 18.60 1.94 -3.45
N VAL A 2 19.58 1.50 -4.19
CA VAL A 2 19.58 1.46 -5.66
C VAL A 2 19.93 0.03 -6.04
N PHE A 3 19.08 -0.65 -6.79
CA PHE A 3 19.33 -2.01 -7.30
C PHE A 3 19.76 -2.03 -8.78
N SER A 4 19.63 -0.88 -9.46
CA SER A 4 20.12 -0.66 -10.81
C SER A 4 20.58 0.79 -10.95
N ASP A 5 21.41 1.08 -11.93
CA ASP A 5 21.95 2.44 -12.20
C ASP A 5 20.88 3.46 -12.64
N ILE A 6 19.59 3.05 -12.75
CA ILE A 6 18.54 3.86 -13.38
C ILE A 6 17.42 4.22 -12.41
N ASP A 7 17.10 3.38 -11.36
CA ASP A 7 15.96 3.64 -10.49
C ASP A 7 16.29 3.58 -8.98
N ILE A 8 16.02 4.68 -8.28
CA ILE A 8 16.13 4.75 -6.82
C ILE A 8 14.89 4.11 -6.21
N GLN A 9 15.00 2.87 -5.76
CA GLN A 9 13.87 2.13 -5.15
C GLN A 9 13.52 2.57 -3.72
N SER A 10 14.46 3.17 -3.00
CA SER A 10 14.18 3.66 -1.64
C SER A 10 15.04 4.88 -1.31
N ARG A 11 14.39 5.86 -0.68
CA ARG A 11 15.01 7.10 -0.21
C ARG A 11 14.48 7.44 1.18
N MET A 12 15.36 7.91 2.06
CA MET A 12 15.02 8.31 3.42
C MET A 12 15.68 9.65 3.75
N SER A 13 14.98 10.52 4.46
CA SER A 13 15.58 11.67 5.14
C SER A 13 16.18 11.20 6.47
N VAL A 14 17.47 11.43 6.69
CA VAL A 14 18.12 11.07 7.97
C VAL A 14 17.53 11.86 9.14
N ALA A 15 17.18 13.12 8.91
CA ALA A 15 16.57 13.98 9.94
C ALA A 15 15.12 13.64 10.25
N ARG A 16 14.39 13.05 9.29
CA ARG A 16 12.98 12.65 9.41
C ARG A 16 12.77 11.30 8.74
N PRO A 17 13.15 10.19 9.40
CA PRO A 17 13.18 8.85 8.78
C PRO A 17 11.82 8.32 8.37
N ASP A 18 10.74 8.79 9.01
CA ASP A 18 9.36 8.43 8.76
C ASP A 18 8.67 9.28 7.67
N GLU A 19 9.36 10.31 7.15
CA GLU A 19 8.81 11.16 6.10
C GLU A 19 8.73 10.41 4.76
N LEU A 20 7.56 10.45 4.13
CA LEU A 20 7.34 9.86 2.82
C LEU A 20 8.04 10.70 1.74
N GLN A 21 9.12 10.16 1.17
CA GLN A 21 9.97 10.89 0.21
C GLN A 21 9.48 10.80 -1.23
N PHE A 22 8.66 9.78 -1.56
CA PHE A 22 8.15 9.57 -2.91
C PHE A 22 6.65 9.87 -3.00
N GLU A 23 6.23 10.47 -4.10
CA GLU A 23 4.83 10.79 -4.35
C GLU A 23 3.93 9.55 -4.42
N TYR A 24 4.45 8.41 -4.92
CA TYR A 24 3.65 7.20 -4.96
C TYR A 24 3.37 6.65 -3.54
N THR A 25 4.33 6.72 -2.61
CA THR A 25 4.10 6.29 -1.23
C THR A 25 3.11 7.20 -0.49
N ARG A 26 3.15 8.51 -0.77
CA ARG A 26 2.13 9.45 -0.28
C ARG A 26 0.77 9.11 -0.86
N LEU A 27 0.71 8.77 -2.16
CA LEU A 27 -0.53 8.38 -2.81
C LEU A 27 -1.08 7.07 -2.25
N MET A 28 -0.24 6.07 -1.98
CA MET A 28 -0.67 4.83 -1.33
C MET A 28 -1.32 5.09 0.03
N MET A 29 -0.80 6.05 0.79
CA MET A 29 -1.43 6.49 2.05
C MET A 29 -2.77 7.23 1.86
N GLY A 30 -3.15 7.55 0.64
CA GLY A 30 -4.50 7.97 0.28
C GLY A 30 -5.57 6.93 0.63
N VAL A 31 -5.18 5.69 0.93
CA VAL A 31 -6.05 4.64 1.47
C VAL A 31 -6.78 5.06 2.75
N LEU A 32 -6.24 6.01 3.50
CA LEU A 32 -6.90 6.53 4.71
C LEU A 32 -8.20 7.31 4.42
N LEU A 33 -8.49 7.63 3.16
CA LEU A 33 -9.83 8.02 2.71
C LEU A 33 -10.84 6.87 2.89
N LEU A 34 -10.42 5.66 2.49
CA LEU A 34 -11.26 4.46 2.39
C LEU A 34 -11.29 3.68 3.71
N GLN A 35 -10.16 3.67 4.40
CA GLN A 35 -9.95 3.06 5.71
C GLN A 35 -9.26 4.05 6.67
N PRO A 36 -10.02 4.93 7.33
CA PRO A 36 -9.43 6.01 8.13
C PRO A 36 -8.67 5.55 9.38
N GLN A 37 -9.02 4.38 9.93
CA GLN A 37 -8.43 3.84 11.16
C GLN A 37 -8.16 2.34 11.03
N PRO A 38 -7.26 1.93 10.13
CA PRO A 38 -6.94 0.52 9.95
C PRO A 38 -6.30 -0.03 11.23
N LYS A 39 -6.78 -1.18 11.70
CA LYS A 39 -6.26 -1.86 12.90
C LYS A 39 -5.26 -2.95 12.55
N ARG A 40 -5.34 -3.52 11.35
CA ARG A 40 -4.43 -4.54 10.87
C ARG A 40 -4.00 -4.23 9.44
N ILE A 41 -2.71 -4.04 9.26
CA ILE A 41 -2.10 -3.67 7.98
C ILE A 41 -1.12 -4.77 7.57
N LEU A 42 -1.25 -5.27 6.36
CA LEU A 42 -0.26 -6.12 5.73
C LEU A 42 0.48 -5.32 4.66
N MET A 43 1.80 -5.46 4.61
CA MET A 43 2.65 -4.87 3.58
C MET A 43 3.43 -5.96 2.87
N VAL A 44 3.32 -6.03 1.55
CA VAL A 44 4.13 -6.87 0.67
C VAL A 44 5.27 -6.02 0.13
N GLY A 45 6.49 -6.36 0.54
CA GLY A 45 7.71 -5.59 0.29
C GLY A 45 8.03 -4.63 1.43
N LEU A 46 9.30 -4.58 1.83
CA LEU A 46 9.83 -3.70 2.87
C LEU A 46 10.55 -2.49 2.29
N GLY A 47 11.44 -2.72 1.33
CA GLY A 47 12.32 -1.69 0.78
C GLY A 47 13.06 -0.92 1.87
N GLY A 48 13.05 0.42 1.83
CA GLY A 48 13.56 1.30 2.90
C GLY A 48 12.54 1.58 4.01
N GLY A 49 11.43 0.84 4.05
CA GLY A 49 10.42 0.91 5.11
C GLY A 49 9.63 2.21 5.19
N SER A 50 9.52 2.99 4.11
CA SER A 50 8.87 4.31 4.15
C SER A 50 7.41 4.20 4.62
N LEU A 51 6.60 3.33 4.00
CA LEU A 51 5.21 3.10 4.41
C LEU A 51 5.13 2.52 5.83
N ALA A 52 6.00 1.55 6.14
CA ALA A 52 6.03 0.88 7.43
C ALA A 52 6.31 1.87 8.58
N LYS A 53 7.33 2.71 8.44
CA LYS A 53 7.68 3.75 9.43
C LYS A 53 6.59 4.80 9.58
N PHE A 54 6.01 5.26 8.46
CA PHE A 54 4.90 6.21 8.50
C PHE A 54 3.71 5.62 9.26
N CYS A 55 3.27 4.41 8.92
CA CYS A 55 2.16 3.75 9.60
C CYS A 55 2.47 3.49 11.07
N TYR A 56 3.67 3.01 11.39
CA TYR A 56 4.09 2.73 12.77
C TYR A 56 4.03 3.98 13.66
N LYS A 57 4.50 5.13 13.15
CA LYS A 57 4.51 6.41 13.89
C LYS A 57 3.12 7.03 13.98
N HIS A 58 2.38 7.07 12.88
CA HIS A 58 1.19 7.91 12.75
C HIS A 58 -0.14 7.17 12.89
N LEU A 59 -0.11 5.82 12.95
CA LEU A 59 -1.26 4.95 13.20
C LEU A 59 -0.99 4.09 14.44
N PRO A 60 -0.98 4.67 15.65
CA PRO A 60 -0.51 3.99 16.86
C PRO A 60 -1.34 2.77 17.26
N ASP A 61 -2.58 2.68 16.81
CA ASP A 61 -3.48 1.55 17.07
C ASP A 61 -3.37 0.44 16.01
N ALA A 62 -2.58 0.62 14.96
CA ALA A 62 -2.43 -0.36 13.89
C ALA A 62 -1.38 -1.42 14.24
N HIS A 63 -1.72 -2.68 14.01
CA HIS A 63 -0.78 -3.79 13.96
C HIS A 63 -0.31 -3.96 12.52
N ILE A 64 1.00 -3.97 12.31
CA ILE A 64 1.64 -3.95 11.00
C ILE A 64 2.45 -5.23 10.82
N THR A 65 2.12 -6.00 9.80
CA THR A 65 2.91 -7.13 9.34
C THR A 65 3.52 -6.78 7.99
N VAL A 66 4.84 -6.88 7.88
CA VAL A 66 5.56 -6.68 6.61
C VAL A 66 6.11 -8.03 6.16
N VAL A 67 5.84 -8.42 4.92
CA VAL A 67 6.40 -9.63 4.31
C VAL A 67 7.44 -9.22 3.28
N GLU A 68 8.68 -9.66 3.50
CA GLU A 68 9.83 -9.36 2.65
C GLU A 68 10.57 -10.66 2.31
N ILE A 69 10.79 -10.89 1.03
CA ILE A 69 11.47 -12.12 0.58
C ILE A 69 13.00 -12.01 0.70
N ASN A 70 13.55 -10.80 0.55
CA ASN A 70 14.98 -10.59 0.44
C ASN A 70 15.64 -10.35 1.82
N PRO A 71 16.45 -11.31 2.34
CA PRO A 71 17.12 -11.16 3.63
C PRO A 71 18.10 -9.98 3.68
N HIS A 72 18.66 -9.57 2.52
CA HIS A 72 19.56 -8.41 2.47
C HIS A 72 18.81 -7.09 2.68
N VAL A 73 17.55 -6.98 2.21
CA VAL A 73 16.68 -5.84 2.49
C VAL A 73 16.37 -5.79 3.98
N ILE A 74 16.02 -6.94 4.59
CA ILE A 74 15.76 -7.05 6.02
C ILE A 74 17.00 -6.65 6.84
N ALA A 75 18.19 -7.06 6.43
CA ALA A 75 19.44 -6.71 7.13
C ALA A 75 19.74 -5.20 7.14
N LEU A 76 19.13 -4.42 6.26
CA LEU A 76 19.28 -2.95 6.21
C LEU A 76 18.33 -2.20 7.16
N ARG A 77 17.51 -2.88 7.97
CA ARG A 77 16.50 -2.25 8.86
C ARG A 77 17.09 -1.11 9.70
N GLN A 78 18.18 -1.34 10.39
CA GLN A 78 18.84 -0.33 11.24
C GLN A 78 19.31 0.88 10.41
N SER A 79 19.90 0.63 9.22
CA SER A 79 20.38 1.70 8.33
C SER A 79 19.24 2.60 7.82
N PHE A 80 18.03 2.05 7.70
CA PHE A 80 16.83 2.78 7.29
C PHE A 80 15.93 3.19 8.46
N CYS A 81 16.40 3.05 9.71
CA CYS A 81 15.62 3.38 10.92
C CYS A 81 14.23 2.69 10.94
N ILE A 82 14.14 1.47 10.42
CA ILE A 82 12.93 0.66 10.48
C ILE A 82 12.82 0.10 11.89
N PRO A 83 11.64 0.17 12.55
CA PRO A 83 11.46 -0.34 13.92
C PRO A 83 11.86 -1.81 14.07
N ASP A 84 12.35 -2.19 15.24
CA ASP A 84 12.48 -3.59 15.61
C ASP A 84 11.10 -4.23 15.77
N ASP A 85 11.05 -5.56 15.74
CA ASP A 85 9.79 -6.27 15.96
C ASP A 85 9.30 -6.05 17.38
N ASP A 86 8.01 -5.74 17.51
CA ASP A 86 7.33 -5.57 18.79
C ASP A 86 5.89 -6.14 18.75
N VAL A 87 5.07 -5.79 19.73
CA VAL A 87 3.67 -6.29 19.84
C VAL A 87 2.77 -5.86 18.69
N ARG A 88 3.13 -4.82 17.94
CA ARG A 88 2.32 -4.28 16.84
C ARG A 88 3.08 -4.10 15.52
N PHE A 89 4.37 -4.44 15.46
CA PHE A 89 5.18 -4.38 14.24
C PHE A 89 6.00 -5.64 14.07
N GLN A 90 5.87 -6.31 12.92
CA GLN A 90 6.60 -7.53 12.63
C GLN A 90 7.06 -7.57 11.19
N VAL A 91 8.32 -8.01 10.96
CA VAL A 91 8.84 -8.32 9.62
C VAL A 91 9.01 -9.83 9.48
N VAL A 92 8.29 -10.40 8.51
CA VAL A 92 8.32 -11.84 8.20
C VAL A 92 9.14 -12.05 6.94
N GLN A 93 10.23 -12.84 7.03
CA GLN A 93 10.98 -13.26 5.84
C GLN A 93 10.27 -14.42 5.16
N MET A 94 9.56 -14.15 4.08
CA MET A 94 8.81 -15.14 3.30
C MET A 94 8.49 -14.61 1.91
N ASP A 95 8.20 -15.50 0.95
CA ASP A 95 7.50 -15.11 -0.29
C ASP A 95 6.08 -14.66 0.06
N ALA A 96 5.67 -13.49 -0.44
CA ALA A 96 4.36 -12.92 -0.09
C ALA A 96 3.18 -13.71 -0.68
N ALA A 97 3.35 -14.35 -1.84
CA ALA A 97 2.31 -15.22 -2.38
C ALA A 97 2.11 -16.46 -1.48
N ASP A 98 3.19 -17.05 -0.97
CA ASP A 98 3.14 -18.14 0.00
C ASP A 98 2.52 -17.71 1.33
N PHE A 99 2.89 -16.53 1.84
CA PHE A 99 2.29 -15.97 3.05
C PHE A 99 0.79 -15.77 2.88
N MET A 100 0.39 -15.10 1.79
CA MET A 100 -1.01 -14.84 1.47
C MET A 100 -1.81 -16.14 1.38
N ALA A 101 -1.31 -17.16 0.68
CA ALA A 101 -2.01 -18.43 0.51
C ALA A 101 -2.27 -19.19 1.83
N ARG A 102 -1.39 -19.00 2.85
CA ARG A 102 -1.40 -19.77 4.10
C ARG A 102 -1.99 -19.03 5.30
N THR A 103 -1.98 -17.69 5.26
CA THR A 103 -2.44 -16.92 6.43
C THR A 103 -3.95 -17.02 6.62
N GLU A 104 -4.36 -17.24 7.88
CA GLU A 104 -5.76 -17.15 8.32
C GLU A 104 -6.08 -15.76 8.91
N GLN A 105 -5.08 -14.90 9.00
CA GLN A 105 -5.27 -13.54 9.51
C GLN A 105 -6.03 -12.70 8.49
N THR A 106 -6.84 -11.76 8.99
CA THR A 106 -7.54 -10.78 8.15
C THR A 106 -7.05 -9.37 8.42
N PHE A 107 -7.07 -8.55 7.38
CA PHE A 107 -6.50 -7.20 7.37
C PHE A 107 -7.54 -6.16 6.94
N ASP A 108 -7.35 -4.94 7.41
CA ASP A 108 -8.12 -3.78 6.96
C ASP A 108 -7.50 -3.17 5.70
N VAL A 109 -6.16 -3.27 5.59
CA VAL A 109 -5.40 -2.78 4.42
C VAL A 109 -4.31 -3.77 4.06
N VAL A 110 -4.17 -4.04 2.76
CA VAL A 110 -3.05 -4.79 2.16
C VAL A 110 -2.32 -3.86 1.19
N PHE A 111 -1.09 -3.48 1.51
CA PHE A 111 -0.21 -2.77 0.58
C PHE A 111 0.61 -3.77 -0.24
N VAL A 112 0.65 -3.57 -1.56
CA VAL A 112 1.45 -4.36 -2.50
C VAL A 112 2.47 -3.42 -3.17
N ASP A 113 3.72 -3.46 -2.71
CA ASP A 113 4.85 -2.66 -3.19
C ASP A 113 6.13 -3.52 -3.28
N GLY A 114 5.99 -4.70 -3.88
CA GLY A 114 7.03 -5.73 -3.95
C GLY A 114 7.74 -5.78 -5.31
N PHE A 115 8.34 -4.66 -5.76
CA PHE A 115 9.14 -4.63 -6.96
C PHE A 115 10.55 -5.18 -6.74
N ASP A 116 11.06 -5.92 -7.72
CA ASP A 116 12.46 -6.29 -7.82
C ASP A 116 13.18 -5.52 -8.94
N GLN A 117 14.41 -5.90 -9.26
CA GLN A 117 15.20 -5.28 -10.33
C GLN A 117 14.62 -5.49 -11.74
N HIS A 118 13.70 -6.42 -11.92
CA HIS A 118 13.07 -6.77 -13.20
C HIS A 118 11.64 -6.22 -13.31
N GLY A 119 11.09 -5.63 -12.26
CA GLY A 119 9.75 -5.09 -12.20
C GLY A 119 8.87 -5.74 -11.12
N LEU A 120 7.58 -5.89 -11.40
CA LEU A 120 6.67 -6.61 -10.50
C LEU A 120 6.81 -8.11 -10.75
N PRO A 121 7.22 -8.93 -9.74
CA PRO A 121 7.35 -10.36 -9.87
C PRO A 121 6.04 -11.03 -10.30
N GLU A 122 6.14 -12.07 -11.14
CA GLU A 122 4.97 -12.75 -11.70
C GLU A 122 4.03 -13.30 -10.62
N GLN A 123 4.56 -13.83 -9.53
CA GLN A 123 3.77 -14.34 -8.41
C GLN A 123 2.94 -13.24 -7.72
N LEU A 124 3.40 -11.97 -7.71
CA LEU A 124 2.70 -10.84 -7.10
C LEU A 124 1.70 -10.14 -8.04
N CYS A 125 1.55 -10.60 -9.28
CA CYS A 125 0.59 -10.07 -10.24
C CYS A 125 -0.31 -11.15 -10.86
N SER A 126 -0.28 -12.38 -10.32
CA SER A 126 -1.14 -13.48 -10.76
C SER A 126 -2.60 -13.27 -10.32
N PRO A 127 -3.60 -13.81 -11.05
CA PRO A 127 -4.99 -13.80 -10.61
C PRO A 127 -5.17 -14.45 -9.23
N GLN A 128 -4.42 -15.52 -8.94
CA GLN A 128 -4.47 -16.19 -7.64
C GLN A 128 -4.00 -15.28 -6.51
N PHE A 129 -2.90 -14.55 -6.70
CA PHE A 129 -2.39 -13.61 -5.70
C PHE A 129 -3.43 -12.52 -5.37
N TYR A 130 -4.09 -11.94 -6.37
CA TYR A 130 -5.15 -10.96 -6.12
C TYR A 130 -6.38 -11.57 -5.45
N SER A 131 -6.74 -12.82 -5.78
CA SER A 131 -7.78 -13.56 -5.05
C SER A 131 -7.42 -13.76 -3.58
N ASP A 132 -6.16 -14.09 -3.30
CA ASP A 132 -5.67 -14.21 -1.94
C ASP A 132 -5.62 -12.84 -1.23
N CYS A 133 -5.27 -11.75 -1.93
CA CYS A 133 -5.40 -10.39 -1.38
C CYS A 133 -6.84 -10.10 -0.94
N ARG A 134 -7.84 -10.41 -1.79
CA ARG A 134 -9.25 -10.23 -1.41
C ARG A 134 -9.65 -11.11 -0.23
N ARG A 135 -9.25 -12.38 -0.22
CA ARG A 135 -9.58 -13.37 0.82
C ARG A 135 -9.10 -12.94 2.20
N VAL A 136 -7.92 -12.34 2.29
CA VAL A 136 -7.34 -11.89 3.57
C VAL A 136 -7.85 -10.50 4.00
N LEU A 137 -8.68 -9.84 3.20
CA LEU A 137 -9.31 -8.58 3.59
C LEU A 137 -10.59 -8.83 4.38
N LYS A 138 -10.83 -7.99 5.38
CA LYS A 138 -12.15 -7.85 5.99
C LYS A 138 -13.11 -7.17 5.01
N THR A 139 -14.42 -7.32 5.23
CA THR A 139 -15.44 -6.52 4.52
C THR A 139 -15.11 -5.01 4.63
N GLY A 140 -15.11 -4.33 3.49
CA GLY A 140 -14.69 -2.93 3.39
C GLY A 140 -13.17 -2.71 3.46
N GLY A 141 -12.37 -3.79 3.60
CA GLY A 141 -10.92 -3.71 3.54
C GLY A 141 -10.40 -3.37 2.14
N VAL A 142 -9.17 -2.86 2.06
CA VAL A 142 -8.63 -2.28 0.82
C VAL A 142 -7.29 -2.89 0.46
N THR A 143 -7.15 -3.39 -0.77
CA THR A 143 -5.85 -3.64 -1.40
C THR A 143 -5.37 -2.36 -2.09
N VAL A 144 -4.11 -2.00 -1.84
CA VAL A 144 -3.43 -0.85 -2.44
C VAL A 144 -2.20 -1.34 -3.18
N ALA A 145 -2.27 -1.39 -4.51
CA ALA A 145 -1.17 -1.91 -5.33
C ALA A 145 -0.44 -0.79 -6.08
N ASN A 146 0.89 -0.74 -5.90
CA ASN A 146 1.75 0.11 -6.72
C ASN A 146 2.04 -0.59 -8.05
N LEU A 147 1.80 0.10 -9.16
CA LEU A 147 2.08 -0.38 -10.52
C LEU A 147 2.89 0.66 -11.30
N HIS A 148 3.66 0.20 -12.29
CA HIS A 148 4.31 1.08 -13.25
C HIS A 148 3.33 1.50 -14.34
N ARG A 149 3.06 2.80 -14.44
CA ARG A 149 2.09 3.40 -15.37
C ARG A 149 2.36 3.07 -16.84
N PHE A 150 3.63 2.96 -17.22
CA PHE A 150 4.05 2.71 -18.60
C PHE A 150 4.46 1.25 -18.86
N SER A 151 4.22 0.34 -17.91
CA SER A 151 4.41 -1.09 -18.15
C SER A 151 3.44 -1.57 -19.22
N ALA A 152 3.93 -2.36 -20.17
CA ALA A 152 3.09 -3.02 -21.17
C ALA A 152 2.02 -3.95 -20.56
N TYR A 153 2.26 -4.40 -19.32
CA TYR A 153 1.36 -5.32 -18.60
C TYR A 153 0.44 -4.62 -17.61
N ARG A 154 0.52 -3.28 -17.48
CA ARG A 154 -0.27 -2.52 -16.51
C ARG A 154 -1.77 -2.81 -16.62
N ASP A 155 -2.31 -2.76 -17.82
CA ASP A 155 -3.75 -2.95 -18.04
C ASP A 155 -4.17 -4.40 -17.71
N VAL A 156 -3.33 -5.38 -18.05
CA VAL A 156 -3.53 -6.78 -17.65
C VAL A 156 -3.60 -6.94 -16.13
N TYR A 157 -2.75 -6.24 -15.38
CA TYR A 157 -2.78 -6.31 -13.92
C TYR A 157 -4.02 -5.61 -13.34
N VAL A 158 -4.40 -4.45 -13.90
CA VAL A 158 -5.63 -3.76 -13.51
C VAL A 158 -6.86 -4.62 -13.79
N ASP A 159 -6.96 -5.24 -14.97
CA ASP A 159 -8.08 -6.13 -15.34
C ASP A 159 -8.17 -7.35 -14.39
N ARG A 160 -7.03 -7.91 -13.97
CA ARG A 160 -7.01 -9.02 -13.00
C ARG A 160 -7.53 -8.57 -11.63
N ILE A 161 -7.15 -7.38 -11.17
CA ILE A 161 -7.65 -6.82 -9.90
C ILE A 161 -9.15 -6.53 -10.03
N GLU A 162 -9.58 -5.92 -11.13
CA GLU A 162 -10.98 -5.59 -11.40
C GLU A 162 -11.88 -6.82 -11.36
N ALA A 163 -11.45 -7.90 -12.03
CA ALA A 163 -12.18 -9.16 -12.04
C ALA A 163 -12.32 -9.79 -10.65
N VAL A 164 -11.29 -9.65 -9.79
CA VAL A 164 -11.31 -10.20 -8.43
C VAL A 164 -12.15 -9.36 -7.48
N PHE A 165 -12.15 -8.03 -7.63
CA PHE A 165 -12.84 -7.10 -6.73
C PHE A 165 -14.20 -6.61 -7.26
N ASP A 166 -14.78 -7.32 -8.26
CA ASP A 166 -16.10 -7.05 -8.82
C ASP A 166 -16.25 -5.60 -9.31
N GLY A 167 -15.19 -5.03 -9.90
CA GLY A 167 -15.15 -3.65 -10.40
C GLY A 167 -15.02 -2.56 -9.33
N ALA A 168 -14.91 -2.92 -8.06
CA ALA A 168 -14.78 -1.95 -6.96
C ALA A 168 -13.33 -1.43 -6.82
N LEU A 169 -12.83 -0.74 -7.85
CA LEU A 169 -11.46 -0.23 -7.86
C LEU A 169 -11.34 1.19 -8.43
N TRP A 170 -10.24 1.85 -8.08
CA TRP A 170 -9.82 3.14 -8.64
C TRP A 170 -8.34 3.13 -8.95
N VAL A 171 -7.98 3.55 -10.16
CA VAL A 171 -6.58 3.70 -10.59
C VAL A 171 -6.22 5.18 -10.57
N VAL A 172 -5.22 5.54 -9.78
CA VAL A 172 -4.79 6.93 -9.57
C VAL A 172 -3.32 7.08 -9.93
N ASN A 173 -3.01 8.00 -10.84
CA ASN A 173 -1.62 8.28 -11.22
C ASN A 173 -0.90 9.11 -10.15
N ALA A 174 0.31 8.71 -9.77
CA ALA A 174 1.15 9.48 -8.87
C ALA A 174 1.80 10.66 -9.63
N PRO A 175 1.68 11.89 -9.14
CA PRO A 175 2.21 13.08 -9.83
C PRO A 175 3.72 13.03 -9.98
N GLY A 176 4.22 13.41 -11.16
CA GLY A 176 5.67 13.53 -11.39
C GLY A 176 6.45 12.23 -11.34
N THR A 177 5.77 11.06 -11.36
CA THR A 177 6.39 9.74 -11.33
C THR A 177 5.85 8.83 -12.42
N THR A 178 6.49 7.68 -12.61
CA THR A 178 6.04 6.62 -13.52
C THR A 178 5.06 5.64 -12.85
N ASN A 179 4.65 5.89 -11.60
CA ASN A 179 3.78 5.02 -10.84
C ASN A 179 2.31 5.38 -10.99
N CYS A 180 1.46 4.37 -10.91
CA CYS A 180 0.05 4.51 -10.59
C CYS A 180 -0.29 3.57 -9.42
N VAL A 181 -1.29 3.95 -8.63
CA VAL A 181 -1.74 3.18 -7.48
C VAL A 181 -3.17 2.72 -7.73
N VAL A 182 -3.41 1.43 -7.56
CA VAL A 182 -4.73 0.81 -7.62
C VAL A 182 -5.26 0.66 -6.20
N PHE A 183 -6.45 1.16 -5.94
CA PHE A 183 -7.20 0.96 -4.70
C PHE A 183 -8.37 0.05 -5.02
N ALA A 184 -8.42 -1.14 -4.45
CA ALA A 184 -9.49 -2.11 -4.67
C ALA A 184 -10.14 -2.49 -3.34
N VAL A 185 -11.46 -2.38 -3.23
CA VAL A 185 -12.23 -2.54 -1.98
C VAL A 185 -12.97 -3.87 -1.98
N HIS A 186 -12.80 -4.64 -0.91
CA HIS A 186 -13.54 -5.88 -0.70
C HIS A 186 -14.98 -5.57 -0.23
N ASP A 187 -15.97 -6.15 -0.92
CA ASP A 187 -17.40 -5.97 -0.63
C ASP A 187 -17.82 -4.49 -0.54
N PHE A 188 -17.42 -3.72 -1.57
CA PHE A 188 -17.77 -2.30 -1.63
C PHE A 188 -19.27 -2.07 -1.74
N SER A 189 -19.81 -1.21 -0.88
CA SER A 189 -21.21 -0.81 -0.91
C SER A 189 -21.37 0.71 -0.95
N LYS A 190 -22.59 1.18 -1.28
CA LYS A 190 -22.90 2.62 -1.24
C LYS A 190 -22.77 3.19 0.18
N GLU A 191 -23.07 2.40 1.18
CA GLU A 191 -22.95 2.78 2.60
C GLU A 191 -21.47 3.02 2.96
N ILE A 192 -20.56 2.16 2.50
CA ILE A 192 -19.11 2.35 2.66
C ILE A 192 -18.67 3.67 2.01
N LYS A 193 -19.14 3.97 0.78
CA LYS A 193 -18.81 5.22 0.09
C LYS A 193 -19.23 6.46 0.88
N LEU A 194 -20.34 6.42 1.59
CA LEU A 194 -20.82 7.55 2.41
C LEU A 194 -19.90 7.87 3.59
N THR A 195 -19.01 6.95 4.00
CA THR A 195 -18.03 7.18 5.06
C THR A 195 -16.79 7.92 4.59
N PHE A 196 -16.57 8.08 3.28
CA PHE A 196 -15.38 8.71 2.73
C PHE A 196 -15.32 10.20 3.09
N SER A 197 -14.26 10.60 3.77
CA SER A 197 -14.04 11.98 4.16
C SER A 197 -12.64 12.46 3.76
N LYS A 198 -12.59 13.54 3.00
CA LYS A 198 -11.34 14.22 2.64
C LYS A 198 -10.77 15.11 3.75
N HIS A 199 -11.45 15.18 4.88
CA HIS A 199 -11.00 15.99 6.02
C HIS A 199 -10.02 15.19 6.89
N LYS A 200 -9.13 15.92 7.57
CA LYS A 200 -8.17 15.32 8.50
C LYS A 200 -8.91 14.51 9.58
N PRO A 201 -8.58 13.20 9.73
CA PRO A 201 -9.08 12.43 10.85
C PRO A 201 -8.63 13.03 12.19
N SER A 202 -9.49 13.02 13.20
CA SER A 202 -9.21 13.64 14.51
C SER A 202 -8.00 13.03 15.23
N HIS A 203 -7.72 11.77 15.00
CA HIS A 203 -6.59 11.04 15.59
C HIS A 203 -5.25 11.29 14.87
N MET A 204 -5.26 11.91 13.69
CA MET A 204 -4.05 12.15 12.89
C MET A 204 -3.40 13.48 13.24
N SER A 205 -2.07 13.48 13.42
CA SER A 205 -1.30 14.69 13.64
C SER A 205 -1.29 15.61 12.39
N ASP A 206 -1.06 16.91 12.60
CA ASP A 206 -0.92 17.86 11.50
C ASP A 206 0.31 17.54 10.62
N GLU A 207 1.39 17.05 11.23
CA GLU A 207 2.60 16.60 10.53
C GLU A 207 2.31 15.46 9.54
N ALA A 208 1.58 14.44 9.98
CA ALA A 208 1.19 13.32 9.13
C ALA A 208 0.22 13.77 8.03
N TRP A 209 -0.78 14.57 8.41
CA TRP A 209 -1.77 15.06 7.45
C TRP A 209 -1.16 15.94 6.36
N ALA A 210 -0.22 16.79 6.69
CA ALA A 210 0.48 17.63 5.72
C ALA A 210 1.19 16.82 4.63
N GLN A 211 1.65 15.60 4.94
CA GLN A 211 2.31 14.72 3.98
C GLN A 211 1.34 14.07 2.98
N ILE A 212 0.09 13.79 3.38
CA ILE A 212 -0.83 12.95 2.61
C ILE A 212 -2.13 13.63 2.17
N SER A 213 -2.44 14.82 2.66
CA SER A 213 -3.72 15.51 2.39
C SER A 213 -4.02 15.69 0.92
N SER A 214 -3.02 16.05 0.10
CA SER A 214 -3.17 16.16 -1.35
C SER A 214 -3.47 14.80 -2.01
N SER A 215 -2.88 13.73 -1.51
CA SER A 215 -3.10 12.36 -1.97
C SER A 215 -4.51 11.88 -1.61
N VAL A 216 -4.95 12.11 -0.38
CA VAL A 216 -6.34 11.83 0.06
C VAL A 216 -7.35 12.56 -0.82
N ALA A 217 -7.12 13.86 -1.09
CA ALA A 217 -8.00 14.64 -1.99
C ALA A 217 -8.01 14.07 -3.42
N ARG A 218 -6.88 13.60 -3.93
CA ARG A 218 -6.76 12.99 -5.26
C ARG A 218 -7.53 11.67 -5.35
N VAL A 219 -7.40 10.80 -4.35
CA VAL A 219 -8.17 9.56 -4.27
C VAL A 219 -9.66 9.87 -4.16
N PHE A 220 -10.05 10.86 -3.33
CA PHE A 220 -11.44 11.30 -3.23
C PHE A 220 -12.01 11.71 -4.61
N LEU A 221 -11.30 12.52 -5.38
CA LEU A 221 -11.73 12.91 -6.73
C LEU A 221 -11.87 11.71 -7.68
N ALA A 222 -11.01 10.71 -7.55
CA ALA A 222 -11.12 9.48 -8.34
C ALA A 222 -12.39 8.69 -7.99
N THR A 223 -12.75 8.62 -6.70
CA THR A 223 -13.98 7.91 -6.27
C THR A 223 -15.27 8.58 -6.72
N GLN A 224 -15.24 9.87 -7.09
CA GLN A 224 -16.43 10.57 -7.60
C GLN A 224 -16.71 10.27 -9.09
N LYS A 225 -15.68 9.96 -9.88
CA LYS A 225 -15.80 9.77 -11.34
C LYS A 225 -16.53 8.48 -11.74
N VAL A 226 -16.55 7.47 -10.90
CA VAL A 226 -17.18 6.16 -11.18
C VAL A 226 -18.71 6.18 -11.02
N THR A 227 -19.31 7.30 -10.64
CA THR A 227 -20.76 7.40 -10.35
C THR A 227 -21.60 7.89 -11.55
N GLU A 228 -20.95 8.21 -12.68
CA GLU A 228 -21.62 8.78 -13.87
C GLU A 228 -21.69 7.82 -15.08
N ALA A 229 -21.37 6.52 -14.87
CA ALA A 229 -21.42 5.50 -15.92
C ALA A 229 -22.51 4.46 -15.66
#